data_ec04c3c0527e54e29fd8ebeb5e475be6
#
_entry.id   ec04c3c0527e54e29fd8ebeb5e475be6
#
_cell.length_a   1.000
_cell.length_b   1.000
_cell.length_c   1.000
_cell.angle_alpha   90.00
_cell.angle_beta   90.00
_cell.angle_gamma   90.00
#
_symmetry.space_group_name_H-M   'P 1'
#
loop_
_entity.id
_entity.type
_entity.pdbx_description
1 polymer ?
#
loop_
_entity_poly.entity_id
_entity_poly.type
_entity_poly.pdbx_seq_one_letter_code
_entity_poly.pdbx_strand_id
1 'polypeptide(L)'
;MNRRIVLGAGVVAAAATAGWIALPSGKHPLTVAAATDALARLRGTKINHAGGWNPAQVFAHLAQSIEYSMTGFPQPKSPLFQSTVGAAAFAVFHSKGAMKHSLTEPIPGAPAIAATDDQTAALDRALKALADFDKFNGVLQPHFAYGAL
;
A
#
# COMPACT_ATOMS: atom_id res chain seq x y z
N MET A 1 -29.96 -22.13 2.32
CA MET A 1 -28.69 -21.39 2.48
C MET A 1 -28.03 -21.84 3.78
N ASN A 2 -26.91 -22.55 3.69
CA ASN A 2 -26.30 -23.25 4.86
C ASN A 2 -25.58 -22.25 5.78
N ARG A 3 -26.18 -21.94 6.92
CA ARG A 3 -25.59 -21.11 8.00
C ARG A 3 -24.20 -21.60 8.47
N ARG A 4 -23.88 -22.87 8.28
CA ARG A 4 -22.59 -23.47 8.68
C ARG A 4 -21.41 -23.00 7.83
N ILE A 5 -21.61 -22.64 6.56
CA ILE A 5 -20.53 -22.19 5.66
C ILE A 5 -20.11 -20.76 5.99
N VAL A 6 -21.06 -19.91 6.40
CA VAL A 6 -20.79 -18.50 6.76
C VAL A 6 -19.99 -18.41 8.07
N LEU A 7 -20.27 -19.27 9.04
CA LEU A 7 -19.53 -19.31 10.30
C LEU A 7 -18.09 -19.83 10.12
N GLY A 8 -17.89 -20.82 9.23
CA GLY A 8 -16.55 -21.36 8.97
C GLY A 8 -15.62 -20.34 8.31
N ALA A 9 -16.12 -19.58 7.32
CA ALA A 9 -15.33 -18.55 6.66
C ALA A 9 -14.96 -17.37 7.59
N GLY A 10 -15.87 -16.97 8.47
CA GLY A 10 -15.64 -15.93 9.47
C GLY A 10 -14.59 -16.31 10.50
N VAL A 11 -14.59 -17.56 10.98
CA VAL A 11 -13.63 -18.05 11.96
C VAL A 11 -12.22 -18.17 11.36
N VAL A 12 -12.09 -18.65 10.13
CA VAL A 12 -10.79 -18.75 9.45
C VAL A 12 -10.20 -17.36 9.18
N ALA A 13 -11.01 -16.40 8.75
CA ALA A 13 -10.55 -15.02 8.54
C ALA A 13 -10.12 -14.37 9.87
N ALA A 14 -10.89 -14.55 10.94
CA ALA A 14 -10.54 -14.02 12.28
C ALA A 14 -9.27 -14.67 12.84
N ALA A 15 -9.08 -15.98 12.67
CA ALA A 15 -7.87 -16.67 13.12
C ALA A 15 -6.61 -16.24 12.33
N ALA A 16 -6.72 -16.04 11.01
CA ALA A 16 -5.62 -15.54 10.19
C ALA A 16 -5.22 -14.10 10.57
N THR A 17 -6.21 -13.25 10.85
CA THR A 17 -5.98 -11.86 11.29
C THR A 17 -5.36 -11.82 12.69
N ALA A 18 -5.87 -12.61 13.62
CA ALA A 18 -5.35 -12.71 14.99
C ALA A 18 -3.90 -13.25 14.99
N GLY A 19 -3.60 -14.27 14.17
CA GLY A 19 -2.26 -14.80 14.01
C GLY A 19 -1.28 -13.75 13.49
N TRP A 20 -1.68 -12.94 12.49
CA TRP A 20 -0.85 -11.87 11.96
C TRP A 20 -0.61 -10.75 12.98
N ILE A 21 -1.64 -10.36 13.76
CA ILE A 21 -1.53 -9.37 14.83
C ILE A 21 -0.53 -9.83 15.92
N ALA A 22 -0.49 -11.13 16.21
CA ALA A 22 0.41 -11.70 17.20
C ALA A 22 1.88 -11.80 16.76
N LEU A 23 2.18 -11.68 15.45
CA LEU A 23 3.55 -11.71 14.95
C LEU A 23 4.36 -10.48 15.40
N PRO A 24 5.66 -10.61 15.70
CA PRO A 24 6.51 -9.48 16.02
C PRO A 24 6.49 -8.42 14.92
N SER A 25 6.44 -7.14 15.29
CA SER A 25 6.54 -6.03 14.35
C SER A 25 7.98 -5.88 13.85
N GLY A 26 8.17 -5.69 12.55
CA GLY A 26 9.46 -5.27 12.00
C GLY A 26 9.79 -3.85 12.48
N LYS A 27 10.98 -3.67 13.04
CA LYS A 27 11.47 -2.34 13.47
C LYS A 27 12.25 -1.70 12.33
N HIS A 28 11.54 -1.17 11.32
CA HIS A 28 12.17 -0.37 10.28
C HIS A 28 11.78 1.11 10.48
N PRO A 29 12.71 2.06 10.27
CA PRO A 29 12.36 3.47 10.30
C PRO A 29 11.31 3.79 9.24
N LEU A 30 10.18 4.36 9.66
CA LEU A 30 9.10 4.81 8.77
C LEU A 30 9.36 6.28 8.39
N THR A 31 10.42 6.52 7.63
CA THR A 31 10.80 7.86 7.15
C THR A 31 10.98 7.86 5.64
N VAL A 32 10.77 9.03 5.01
CA VAL A 32 11.00 9.20 3.56
C VAL A 32 12.44 8.86 3.19
N ALA A 33 13.42 9.27 4.02
CA ALA A 33 14.82 8.96 3.80
C ALA A 33 15.07 7.44 3.78
N ALA A 34 14.55 6.69 4.76
CA ALA A 34 14.72 5.23 4.81
C ALA A 34 14.04 4.53 3.61
N ALA A 35 12.88 5.00 3.18
CA ALA A 35 12.19 4.48 2.01
C ALA A 35 12.99 4.77 0.72
N THR A 36 13.50 5.99 0.58
CA THR A 36 14.36 6.40 -0.55
C THR A 36 15.62 5.53 -0.61
N ASP A 37 16.31 5.34 0.49
CA ASP A 37 17.51 4.50 0.56
C ASP A 37 17.22 3.03 0.22
N ALA A 38 16.09 2.50 0.69
CA ALA A 38 15.67 1.13 0.39
C ALA A 38 15.41 0.95 -1.11
N LEU A 39 14.69 1.87 -1.74
CA LEU A 39 14.41 1.84 -3.18
C LEU A 39 15.68 2.07 -4.01
N ALA A 40 16.54 3.01 -3.63
CA ALA A 40 17.77 3.31 -4.36
C ALA A 40 18.71 2.11 -4.48
N ARG A 41 18.76 1.24 -3.44
CA ARG A 41 19.54 -0.01 -3.46
C ARG A 41 19.05 -1.03 -4.48
N LEU A 42 17.81 -0.90 -4.97
CA LEU A 42 17.26 -1.79 -6.00
C LEU A 42 17.67 -1.38 -7.41
N ARG A 43 18.34 -0.22 -7.58
CA ARG A 43 18.80 0.26 -8.86
C ARG A 43 19.83 -0.71 -9.46
N GLY A 44 19.61 -1.14 -10.70
CA GLY A 44 20.46 -2.09 -11.39
C GLY A 44 20.37 -3.54 -10.87
N THR A 45 19.51 -3.79 -9.87
CA THR A 45 19.31 -5.15 -9.34
C THR A 45 18.27 -5.90 -10.16
N LYS A 46 18.58 -7.12 -10.57
CA LYS A 46 17.59 -8.03 -11.14
C LYS A 46 16.68 -8.54 -10.01
N ILE A 47 15.43 -8.11 -10.02
CA ILE A 47 14.44 -8.52 -9.03
C ILE A 47 13.67 -9.72 -9.56
N ASN A 48 13.75 -10.85 -8.83
CA ASN A 48 12.89 -11.99 -9.09
C ASN A 48 11.58 -11.79 -8.32
N HIS A 49 10.44 -11.94 -9.01
CA HIS A 49 9.13 -11.80 -8.41
C HIS A 49 8.33 -13.11 -8.53
N ALA A 50 7.54 -13.42 -7.52
CA ALA A 50 6.63 -14.57 -7.49
C ALA A 50 5.14 -14.13 -7.51
N GLY A 51 4.88 -12.83 -7.64
CA GLY A 51 3.54 -12.24 -7.67
C GLY A 51 2.98 -12.08 -9.08
N GLY A 52 1.73 -11.62 -9.18
CA GLY A 52 1.07 -11.32 -10.45
C GLY A 52 1.59 -10.06 -11.14
N TRP A 53 2.10 -9.07 -10.39
CA TRP A 53 2.74 -7.87 -10.93
C TRP A 53 4.25 -8.03 -11.01
N ASN A 54 4.83 -7.54 -12.09
CA ASN A 54 6.28 -7.44 -12.20
C ASN A 54 6.82 -6.24 -11.37
N PRO A 55 8.14 -6.15 -11.13
CA PRO A 55 8.72 -5.08 -10.31
C PRO A 55 8.41 -3.68 -10.82
N ALA A 56 8.36 -3.46 -12.13
CA ALA A 56 8.00 -2.16 -12.70
C ALA A 56 6.57 -1.75 -12.35
N GLN A 57 5.61 -2.70 -12.38
CA GLN A 57 4.24 -2.44 -11.97
C GLN A 57 4.14 -2.11 -10.48
N VAL A 58 4.91 -2.80 -9.63
CA VAL A 58 4.94 -2.52 -8.18
C VAL A 58 5.49 -1.12 -7.91
N PHE A 59 6.57 -0.71 -8.57
CA PHE A 59 7.13 0.64 -8.42
C PHE A 59 6.18 1.72 -8.97
N ALA A 60 5.51 1.46 -10.08
CA ALA A 60 4.51 2.37 -10.62
C ALA A 60 3.30 2.53 -9.66
N HIS A 61 2.84 1.44 -9.04
CA HIS A 61 1.79 1.49 -8.02
C HIS A 61 2.22 2.28 -6.78
N LEU A 62 3.44 2.08 -6.32
CA LEU A 62 4.00 2.85 -5.21
C LEU A 62 4.04 4.34 -5.56
N ALA A 63 4.52 4.70 -6.74
CA ALA A 63 4.53 6.08 -7.20
C ALA A 63 3.12 6.69 -7.24
N GLN A 64 2.14 5.98 -7.83
CA GLN A 64 0.74 6.43 -7.84
C GLN A 64 0.19 6.67 -6.43
N SER A 65 0.48 5.78 -5.48
CA SER A 65 0.01 5.92 -4.10
C SER A 65 0.56 7.19 -3.44
N ILE A 66 1.84 7.49 -3.64
CA ILE A 66 2.48 8.69 -3.11
C ILE A 66 1.94 9.94 -3.81
N GLU A 67 1.84 9.94 -5.14
CA GLU A 67 1.33 11.06 -5.92
C GLU A 67 -0.12 11.40 -5.51
N TYR A 68 -0.99 10.40 -5.32
CA TYR A 68 -2.37 10.61 -4.90
C TYR A 68 -2.50 11.08 -3.45
N SER A 69 -1.54 10.78 -2.59
CA SER A 69 -1.55 11.36 -1.23
C SER A 69 -1.39 12.89 -1.24
N MET A 70 -0.80 13.45 -2.29
CA MET A 70 -0.65 14.90 -2.49
C MET A 70 -1.77 15.49 -3.34
N THR A 71 -2.31 14.75 -4.31
CA THR A 71 -3.23 15.28 -5.33
C THR A 71 -4.69 14.83 -5.16
N GLY A 72 -4.95 13.80 -4.38
CA GLY A 72 -6.26 13.19 -4.16
C GLY A 72 -6.45 11.86 -4.88
N PHE A 73 -7.08 10.91 -4.20
CA PHE A 73 -7.39 9.58 -4.75
C PHE A 73 -8.66 9.65 -5.62
N PRO A 74 -8.67 8.98 -6.81
CA PRO A 74 -9.78 9.11 -7.76
C PRO A 74 -11.13 8.60 -7.25
N GLN A 75 -11.14 7.51 -6.48
CA GLN A 75 -12.37 6.89 -5.97
C GLN A 75 -12.23 6.54 -4.48
N PRO A 76 -12.49 7.49 -3.57
CA PRO A 76 -12.48 7.21 -2.14
C PRO A 76 -13.67 6.31 -1.75
N LYS A 77 -13.46 5.46 -0.74
CA LYS A 77 -14.54 4.73 -0.07
C LYS A 77 -15.43 5.71 0.68
N SER A 78 -16.65 5.26 1.04
CA SER A 78 -17.57 6.12 1.78
C SER A 78 -16.97 6.60 3.12
N PRO A 79 -17.35 7.79 3.61
CA PRO A 79 -16.88 8.27 4.91
C PRO A 79 -17.17 7.31 6.07
N LEU A 80 -18.31 6.60 6.02
CA LEU A 80 -18.65 5.59 7.01
C LEU A 80 -17.67 4.42 6.98
N PHE A 81 -17.30 3.93 5.79
CA PHE A 81 -16.29 2.87 5.66
C PHE A 81 -14.94 3.34 6.19
N GLN A 82 -14.50 4.54 5.83
CA GLN A 82 -13.21 5.10 6.25
C GLN A 82 -13.14 5.26 7.76
N SER A 83 -14.22 5.78 8.41
CA SER A 83 -14.26 6.02 9.86
C SER A 83 -14.47 4.77 10.71
N THR A 84 -14.82 3.64 10.11
CA THR A 84 -15.05 2.36 10.82
C THR A 84 -14.03 1.30 10.40
N VAL A 85 -14.29 0.57 9.33
CA VAL A 85 -13.44 -0.53 8.85
C VAL A 85 -12.04 -0.02 8.46
N GLY A 86 -11.98 1.12 7.77
CA GLY A 86 -10.72 1.74 7.36
C GLY A 86 -9.87 2.14 8.55
N ALA A 87 -10.46 2.86 9.51
CA ALA A 87 -9.76 3.29 10.73
C ALA A 87 -9.26 2.10 11.57
N ALA A 88 -10.07 1.04 11.73
CA ALA A 88 -9.67 -0.16 12.44
C ALA A 88 -8.50 -0.88 11.76
N ALA A 89 -8.55 -1.03 10.43
CA ALA A 89 -7.46 -1.62 9.66
C ALA A 89 -6.17 -0.80 9.76
N PHE A 90 -6.28 0.52 9.64
CA PHE A 90 -5.14 1.42 9.79
C PHE A 90 -4.50 1.32 11.18
N ALA A 91 -5.30 1.29 12.25
CA ALA A 91 -4.79 1.13 13.62
C ALA A 91 -3.96 -0.16 13.79
N VAL A 92 -4.39 -1.27 13.18
CA VAL A 92 -3.63 -2.53 13.16
C VAL A 92 -2.32 -2.36 12.40
N PHE A 93 -2.32 -1.80 11.20
CA PHE A 93 -1.11 -1.58 10.40
C PHE A 93 -0.12 -0.65 11.09
N HIS A 94 -0.62 0.44 11.65
CA HIS A 94 0.19 1.39 12.42
C HIS A 94 0.86 0.72 13.63
N SER A 95 0.11 -0.07 14.40
CA SER A 95 0.65 -0.80 15.56
C SER A 95 1.73 -1.82 15.19
N LYS A 96 1.65 -2.35 13.97
CA LYS A 96 2.62 -3.32 13.43
C LYS A 96 3.83 -2.65 12.74
N GLY A 97 3.74 -1.37 12.39
CA GLY A 97 4.73 -0.72 11.53
C GLY A 97 4.83 -1.38 10.15
N ALA A 98 3.81 -2.11 9.73
CA ALA A 98 3.76 -2.82 8.45
C ALA A 98 2.32 -2.98 7.97
N MET A 99 2.13 -2.90 6.66
CA MET A 99 0.86 -3.14 6.01
C MET A 99 0.90 -4.46 5.24
N LYS A 100 -0.18 -5.23 5.31
CA LYS A 100 -0.39 -6.43 4.51
C LYS A 100 -1.61 -6.23 3.62
N HIS A 101 -1.40 -6.13 2.32
CA HIS A 101 -2.46 -6.06 1.33
C HIS A 101 -2.06 -6.83 0.06
N SER A 102 -2.98 -6.98 -0.89
CA SER A 102 -2.68 -7.55 -2.20
C SER A 102 -1.67 -6.66 -2.93
N LEU A 103 -0.63 -7.28 -3.52
CA LEU A 103 0.36 -6.58 -4.34
C LEU A 103 -0.08 -6.41 -5.80
N THR A 104 -1.28 -6.88 -6.14
CA THR A 104 -1.81 -6.85 -7.52
C THR A 104 -3.14 -6.11 -7.61
N GLU A 105 -3.53 -5.41 -6.55
CA GLU A 105 -4.78 -4.66 -6.50
C GLU A 105 -4.53 -3.19 -6.87
N PRO A 106 -5.12 -2.69 -7.97
CA PRO A 106 -4.95 -1.31 -8.37
C PRO A 106 -5.65 -0.35 -7.41
N ILE A 107 -5.21 0.89 -7.37
CA ILE A 107 -5.91 1.97 -6.66
C ILE A 107 -7.26 2.19 -7.35
N PRO A 108 -8.38 2.20 -6.63
CA PRO A 108 -9.70 2.39 -7.21
C PRO A 108 -9.79 3.67 -8.05
N GLY A 109 -10.22 3.53 -9.30
CA GLY A 109 -10.35 4.65 -10.24
C GLY A 109 -9.05 5.18 -10.84
N ALA A 110 -7.90 4.67 -10.43
CA ALA A 110 -6.64 5.04 -11.04
C ALA A 110 -6.47 4.40 -12.44
N PRO A 111 -5.73 5.03 -13.36
CA PRO A 111 -5.35 4.41 -14.61
C PRO A 111 -4.65 3.07 -14.38
N ALA A 112 -4.96 2.10 -15.24
CA ALA A 112 -4.31 0.80 -15.19
C ALA A 112 -2.79 0.93 -15.35
N ILE A 113 -2.05 0.15 -14.55
CA ILE A 113 -0.60 0.10 -14.65
C ILE A 113 -0.25 -0.89 -15.75
N ALA A 114 0.32 -0.38 -16.84
CA ALA A 114 0.76 -1.22 -17.93
C ALA A 114 1.88 -2.17 -17.48
N ALA A 115 1.82 -3.40 -17.94
CA ALA A 115 2.96 -4.30 -17.83
C ALA A 115 4.08 -3.78 -18.75
N THR A 116 5.19 -3.41 -18.15
CA THR A 116 6.40 -2.96 -18.85
C THR A 116 7.60 -3.62 -18.20
N ASP A 117 8.64 -3.84 -18.97
CA ASP A 117 9.91 -4.35 -18.47
C ASP A 117 10.87 -3.23 -18.05
N ASP A 118 10.47 -1.96 -18.22
CA ASP A 118 11.30 -0.82 -17.80
C ASP A 118 11.20 -0.59 -16.28
N GLN A 119 11.85 -1.49 -15.56
CA GLN A 119 11.99 -1.41 -14.10
C GLN A 119 12.70 -0.13 -13.67
N THR A 120 13.65 0.36 -14.47
CA THR A 120 14.44 1.54 -14.13
C THR A 120 13.59 2.80 -14.15
N ALA A 121 12.83 3.02 -15.23
CA ALA A 121 11.94 4.18 -15.32
C ALA A 121 10.86 4.17 -14.23
N ALA A 122 10.29 3.00 -13.92
CA ALA A 122 9.29 2.88 -12.86
C ALA A 122 9.89 3.15 -11.47
N LEU A 123 11.11 2.65 -11.19
CA LEU A 123 11.84 2.94 -9.96
C LEU A 123 12.18 4.43 -9.84
N ASP A 124 12.64 5.06 -10.92
CA ASP A 124 12.94 6.49 -10.94
C ASP A 124 11.71 7.35 -10.66
N ARG A 125 10.54 6.98 -11.20
CA ARG A 125 9.27 7.62 -10.87
C ARG A 125 8.93 7.47 -9.38
N ALA A 126 9.11 6.30 -8.78
CA ALA A 126 8.85 6.09 -7.35
C ALA A 126 9.79 6.92 -6.47
N LEU A 127 11.08 6.98 -6.82
CA LEU A 127 12.06 7.83 -6.12
C LEU A 127 11.73 9.32 -6.27
N LYS A 128 11.31 9.75 -7.46
CA LYS A 128 10.85 11.12 -7.69
C LYS A 128 9.61 11.44 -6.86
N ALA A 129 8.62 10.54 -6.80
CA ALA A 129 7.43 10.73 -6.00
C ALA A 129 7.75 10.90 -4.51
N LEU A 130 8.71 10.12 -3.97
CA LEU A 130 9.20 10.30 -2.59
C LEU A 130 9.89 11.66 -2.39
N ALA A 131 10.70 12.10 -3.34
CA ALA A 131 11.39 13.40 -3.27
C ALA A 131 10.40 14.58 -3.36
N ASP A 132 9.34 14.44 -4.16
CA ASP A 132 8.27 15.43 -4.25
C ASP A 132 7.46 15.46 -2.95
N PHE A 133 7.14 14.30 -2.38
CA PHE A 133 6.45 14.18 -1.10
C PHE A 133 7.23 14.80 0.07
N ASP A 134 8.54 14.58 0.11
CA ASP A 134 9.42 15.14 1.15
C ASP A 134 9.43 16.68 1.15
N LYS A 135 9.22 17.28 -0.01
CA LYS A 135 9.17 18.74 -0.20
C LYS A 135 7.76 19.31 -0.18
N PHE A 136 6.74 18.44 -0.08
CA PHE A 136 5.36 18.87 -0.18
C PHE A 136 4.91 19.59 1.09
N ASN A 137 4.52 20.85 0.94
CA ASN A 137 4.05 21.71 2.04
C ASN A 137 2.53 21.92 2.04
N GLY A 138 1.82 21.22 1.14
CA GLY A 138 0.35 21.30 1.06
C GLY A 138 -0.33 20.37 2.08
N VAL A 139 -1.66 20.39 2.06
CA VAL A 139 -2.46 19.46 2.86
C VAL A 139 -2.51 18.10 2.17
N LEU A 140 -2.08 17.06 2.87
CA LEU A 140 -2.20 15.70 2.36
C LEU A 140 -3.66 15.30 2.20
N GLN A 141 -3.94 14.58 1.14
CA GLN A 141 -5.28 14.14 0.81
C GLN A 141 -5.63 12.86 1.57
N PRO A 142 -6.88 12.69 1.99
CA PRO A 142 -7.32 11.46 2.66
C PRO A 142 -7.05 10.23 1.80
N HIS A 143 -6.54 9.17 2.42
CA HIS A 143 -6.35 7.90 1.75
C HIS A 143 -7.70 7.30 1.35
N PHE A 144 -7.80 6.69 0.15
CA PHE A 144 -9.07 6.22 -0.40
C PHE A 144 -9.83 5.23 0.50
N ALA A 145 -9.12 4.44 1.33
CA ALA A 145 -9.72 3.45 2.21
C ALA A 145 -9.69 3.83 3.69
N TYR A 146 -8.67 4.58 4.14
CA TYR A 146 -8.43 4.82 5.57
C TYR A 146 -8.81 6.23 6.01
N GLY A 147 -9.13 7.12 5.09
CA GLY A 147 -9.43 8.51 5.40
C GLY A 147 -8.19 9.34 5.72
N ALA A 148 -8.33 10.34 6.58
CA ALA A 148 -7.19 11.14 7.03
C ALA A 148 -6.23 10.28 7.87
N LEU A 149 -4.94 10.36 7.56
CA LEU A 149 -3.88 9.60 8.22
C LEU A 149 -3.01 10.54 9.07
#